data_e171f77b79b6f0194fd5476e33633034
#
_entry.id   e171f77b79b6f0194fd5476e33633034
#
_cell.length_a   1.000
_cell.length_b   1.000
_cell.length_c   1.000
_cell.angle_alpha   90.00
_cell.angle_beta   90.00
_cell.angle_gamma   90.00
#
_symmetry.space_group_name_H-M   'P 1'
#
loop_
_entity.id
_entity.type
_entity.pdbx_description
1 polymer ?
#
loop_
_entity_poly.entity_id
_entity_poly.type
_entity_poly.pdbx_seq_one_letter_code
_entity_poly.pdbx_strand_id
1 'polypeptide(L)'
;GSEMCIRDRAEAFSCKKRIDLKGRLMLPGFVDTHMHMLHYAFVERSVKLFDCTSVEEMLAAAKKRLEESKGQKLTWLYCRGWNEEHFDKPRYPHKDELDALSTEIPIIMVRVCGHVAVCNSCGLELLKKIPEFPEIEKEVDLDTGLLKENAVQFYSSVLEAPSQEEVEGYIKYSAKKLNECGFTGVQSDDLASLPGKNWRRIMASYKALDARGELSIRH
;
A
#
# COMPACT_ATOMS: atom_id res chain seq x y z
N GLY A 1 4.18 -25.20 -40.84
CA GLY A 1 3.33 -26.41 -40.85
C GLY A 1 2.53 -26.60 -39.56
N SER A 2 2.42 -25.58 -38.68
CA SER A 2 1.86 -25.81 -37.35
C SER A 2 0.43 -25.24 -37.14
N GLU A 3 0.01 -24.23 -37.86
CA GLU A 3 -1.29 -23.59 -37.61
C GLU A 3 -2.50 -24.39 -38.13
N MET A 4 -2.35 -25.10 -39.27
CA MET A 4 -3.40 -25.97 -39.78
C MET A 4 -3.70 -27.16 -38.86
N CYS A 5 -2.66 -27.76 -38.26
CA CYS A 5 -2.82 -28.91 -37.37
C CYS A 5 -3.61 -28.61 -36.08
N ILE A 6 -3.64 -27.37 -35.60
CA ILE A 6 -4.40 -26.97 -34.38
C ILE A 6 -5.88 -26.84 -34.69
N ARG A 7 -6.25 -26.30 -35.84
CA ARG A 7 -7.63 -26.11 -36.25
C ARG A 7 -8.32 -27.47 -36.51
N ASP A 8 -7.67 -28.35 -37.25
CA ASP A 8 -8.18 -29.70 -37.56
C ASP A 8 -8.29 -30.59 -36.32
N ARG A 9 -7.37 -30.43 -35.35
CA ARG A 9 -7.48 -31.09 -34.04
C ARG A 9 -8.60 -30.61 -33.19
N ALA A 10 -8.92 -29.31 -33.20
CA ALA A 10 -10.03 -28.76 -32.42
C ALA A 10 -11.39 -29.28 -32.85
N GLU A 11 -11.55 -29.67 -34.13
CA GLU A 11 -12.79 -30.29 -34.64
C GLU A 11 -12.94 -31.77 -34.21
N ALA A 12 -11.82 -32.46 -33.94
CA ALA A 12 -11.80 -33.85 -33.50
C ALA A 12 -12.17 -34.04 -32.01
N PHE A 13 -12.23 -32.97 -31.20
CA PHE A 13 -12.58 -33.10 -29.79
C PHE A 13 -14.03 -32.73 -29.53
N SER A 14 -14.78 -33.62 -28.85
CA SER A 14 -16.06 -33.27 -28.27
C SER A 14 -15.83 -32.36 -27.05
N CYS A 15 -16.51 -31.23 -27.02
CA CYS A 15 -16.40 -30.26 -25.91
C CYS A 15 -17.78 -29.78 -25.48
N LYS A 16 -17.95 -29.50 -24.19
CA LYS A 16 -19.21 -28.97 -23.63
C LYS A 16 -19.47 -27.53 -24.08
N LYS A 17 -18.44 -26.77 -24.40
CA LYS A 17 -18.53 -25.35 -24.77
C LYS A 17 -17.38 -24.98 -25.70
N ARG A 18 -17.70 -24.30 -26.79
CA ARG A 18 -16.71 -23.64 -27.67
C ARG A 18 -16.80 -22.12 -27.49
N ILE A 19 -15.65 -21.47 -27.46
CA ILE A 19 -15.53 -20.00 -27.34
C ILE A 19 -14.75 -19.50 -28.54
N ASP A 20 -15.41 -18.71 -29.38
CA ASP A 20 -14.72 -18.00 -30.46
C ASP A 20 -13.98 -16.78 -29.90
N LEU A 21 -12.67 -16.77 -30.02
CA LEU A 21 -11.83 -15.66 -29.56
C LEU A 21 -11.83 -14.46 -30.52
N LYS A 22 -12.46 -14.57 -31.69
CA LYS A 22 -12.55 -13.52 -32.72
C LYS A 22 -11.19 -12.93 -33.07
N GLY A 23 -10.19 -13.79 -33.28
CA GLY A 23 -8.81 -13.42 -33.59
C GLY A 23 -7.97 -12.91 -32.40
N ARG A 24 -8.49 -12.93 -31.18
CA ARG A 24 -7.72 -12.57 -29.99
C ARG A 24 -6.77 -13.70 -29.60
N LEU A 25 -5.62 -13.32 -29.06
CA LEU A 25 -4.64 -14.25 -28.51
C LEU A 25 -5.09 -14.74 -27.12
N MET A 26 -4.91 -16.03 -26.87
CA MET A 26 -5.05 -16.63 -25.55
C MET A 26 -3.67 -16.96 -25.00
N LEU A 27 -3.38 -16.46 -23.81
CA LEU A 27 -2.14 -16.71 -23.08
C LEU A 27 -2.45 -17.39 -21.74
N PRO A 28 -1.52 -18.17 -21.19
CA PRO A 28 -1.58 -18.54 -19.77
C PRO A 28 -1.66 -17.28 -18.89
N GLY A 29 -2.33 -17.38 -17.75
CA GLY A 29 -2.32 -16.30 -16.78
C GLY A 29 -0.91 -16.01 -16.28
N PHE A 30 -0.58 -14.74 -16.10
CA PHE A 30 0.75 -14.32 -15.66
C PHE A 30 0.97 -14.65 -14.18
N VAL A 31 2.24 -14.83 -13.83
CA VAL A 31 2.69 -14.98 -12.45
C VAL A 31 3.71 -13.88 -12.18
N ASP A 32 3.44 -13.03 -11.17
CA ASP A 32 4.43 -12.09 -10.67
C ASP A 32 5.30 -12.81 -9.63
N THR A 33 6.60 -12.82 -9.85
CA THR A 33 7.55 -13.56 -9.01
C THR A 33 8.16 -12.70 -7.90
N HIS A 34 7.86 -11.41 -7.84
CA HIS A 34 8.30 -10.51 -6.76
C HIS A 34 7.39 -9.29 -6.65
N MET A 35 6.45 -9.34 -5.71
CA MET A 35 5.51 -8.27 -5.44
C MET A 35 5.21 -8.14 -3.93
N HIS A 36 4.96 -6.91 -3.48
CA HIS A 36 4.45 -6.62 -2.14
C HIS A 36 2.93 -6.36 -2.20
N MET A 37 2.16 -7.44 -2.27
CA MET A 37 0.72 -7.40 -2.50
C MET A 37 -0.06 -6.65 -1.40
N LEU A 38 0.28 -6.89 -0.14
CA LEU A 38 -0.36 -6.21 1.00
C LEU A 38 0.08 -4.76 1.12
N HIS A 39 1.37 -4.48 0.90
CA HIS A 39 1.88 -3.11 0.89
C HIS A 39 1.25 -2.28 -0.23
N TYR A 40 1.07 -2.87 -1.42
CA TYR A 40 0.37 -2.23 -2.52
C TYR A 40 -1.05 -1.79 -2.11
N ALA A 41 -1.84 -2.71 -1.53
CA ALA A 41 -3.20 -2.38 -1.08
C ALA A 41 -3.22 -1.33 0.04
N PHE A 42 -2.25 -1.38 0.95
CA PHE A 42 -2.10 -0.40 2.02
C PHE A 42 -1.82 1.00 1.45
N VAL A 43 -0.88 1.10 0.51
CA VAL A 43 -0.56 2.38 -0.18
C VAL A 43 -1.75 2.87 -1.01
N GLU A 44 -2.46 1.98 -1.70
CA GLU A 44 -3.64 2.36 -2.49
C GLU A 44 -4.78 2.97 -1.65
N ARG A 45 -4.84 2.65 -0.36
CA ARG A 45 -5.80 3.22 0.59
C ARG A 45 -5.28 4.45 1.33
N SER A 46 -4.00 4.78 1.18
CA SER A 46 -3.40 5.98 1.74
C SER A 46 -3.78 7.23 0.95
N VAL A 47 -3.44 8.40 1.49
CA VAL A 47 -3.51 9.65 0.73
C VAL A 47 -2.35 9.66 -0.26
N LYS A 48 -2.68 9.64 -1.55
CA LYS A 48 -1.69 9.66 -2.63
C LYS A 48 -1.23 11.08 -2.88
N LEU A 49 0.08 11.28 -2.87
CA LEU A 49 0.74 12.57 -3.07
C LEU A 49 1.66 12.57 -4.31
N PHE A 50 1.57 11.54 -5.16
CA PHE A 50 2.47 11.36 -6.30
C PHE A 50 2.37 12.47 -7.35
N ASP A 51 1.17 13.05 -7.50
CA ASP A 51 0.88 14.07 -8.50
C ASP A 51 0.90 15.50 -7.91
N CYS A 52 1.21 15.66 -6.62
CA CYS A 52 1.29 16.97 -5.98
C CYS A 52 2.52 17.74 -6.47
N THR A 53 2.31 19.01 -6.83
CA THR A 53 3.35 19.95 -7.30
C THR A 53 3.73 21.00 -6.26
N SER A 54 3.12 20.94 -5.09
CA SER A 54 3.40 21.85 -3.96
C SER A 54 3.06 21.21 -2.60
N VAL A 55 3.61 21.77 -1.53
CA VAL A 55 3.23 21.39 -0.16
C VAL A 55 1.76 21.72 0.11
N GLU A 56 1.28 22.83 -0.42
CA GLU A 56 -0.11 23.26 -0.28
C GLU A 56 -1.09 22.24 -0.85
N GLU A 57 -0.78 21.63 -1.99
CA GLU A 57 -1.58 20.53 -2.57
C GLU A 57 -1.54 19.27 -1.70
N MET A 58 -0.37 18.93 -1.14
CA MET A 58 -0.24 17.81 -0.20
C MET A 58 -1.13 18.01 1.03
N LEU A 59 -1.09 19.21 1.62
CA LEU A 59 -1.89 19.56 2.78
C LEU A 59 -3.41 19.55 2.44
N ALA A 60 -3.78 20.02 1.26
CA ALA A 60 -5.17 19.98 0.80
C ALA A 60 -5.69 18.54 0.64
N ALA A 61 -4.87 17.64 0.07
CA ALA A 61 -5.20 16.22 -0.06
C ALA A 61 -5.37 15.55 1.31
N ALA A 62 -4.46 15.82 2.25
CA ALA A 62 -4.54 15.32 3.62
C ALA A 62 -5.79 15.85 4.36
N LYS A 63 -6.07 17.14 4.25
CA LYS A 63 -7.26 17.78 4.82
C LYS A 63 -8.55 17.15 4.31
N LYS A 64 -8.65 16.97 2.99
CA LYS A 64 -9.81 16.31 2.36
C LYS A 64 -10.04 14.93 2.97
N ARG A 65 -8.99 14.14 3.14
CA ARG A 65 -9.10 12.79 3.73
C ARG A 65 -9.55 12.83 5.19
N LEU A 66 -9.06 13.79 5.99
CA LEU A 66 -9.52 13.99 7.36
C LEU A 66 -11.01 14.34 7.40
N GLU A 67 -11.48 15.20 6.50
CA GLU A 67 -12.89 15.59 6.40
C GLU A 67 -13.78 14.41 6.00
N GLU A 68 -13.37 13.62 5.02
CA GLU A 68 -14.07 12.40 4.58
C GLU A 68 -14.12 11.31 5.66
N SER A 69 -13.19 11.34 6.61
CA SER A 69 -13.13 10.39 7.73
C SER A 69 -13.88 10.85 8.98
N LYS A 70 -14.54 12.00 8.97
CA LYS A 70 -15.34 12.48 10.11
C LYS A 70 -16.43 11.47 10.46
N GLY A 71 -16.46 11.07 11.74
CA GLY A 71 -17.37 10.04 12.24
C GLY A 71 -16.85 8.60 12.09
N GLN A 72 -15.68 8.39 11.51
CA GLN A 72 -14.96 7.12 11.51
C GLN A 72 -13.79 7.18 12.49
N LYS A 73 -13.41 6.04 13.08
CA LYS A 73 -12.21 5.96 13.92
C LYS A 73 -10.99 6.00 13.00
N LEU A 74 -10.41 7.18 12.84
CA LEU A 74 -9.11 7.34 12.16
C LEU A 74 -8.00 7.44 13.22
N THR A 75 -7.18 6.41 13.35
CA THR A 75 -6.09 6.37 14.34
C THR A 75 -4.82 7.03 13.82
N TRP A 76 -4.65 7.06 12.49
CA TRP A 76 -3.52 7.67 11.78
C TRP A 76 -3.92 8.15 10.41
N LEU A 77 -3.29 9.24 9.95
CA LEU A 77 -3.33 9.66 8.56
C LEU A 77 -1.99 9.37 7.89
N TYR A 78 -1.97 8.35 7.04
CA TYR A 78 -0.81 7.99 6.25
C TYR A 78 -0.94 8.56 4.84
N CYS A 79 0.06 9.36 4.44
CA CYS A 79 0.16 9.96 3.11
C CYS A 79 1.47 9.51 2.46
N ARG A 80 1.48 9.26 1.15
CA ARG A 80 2.68 8.75 0.47
C ARG A 80 2.81 9.29 -0.94
N GLY A 81 4.07 9.50 -1.34
CA GLY A 81 4.43 9.65 -2.74
C GLY A 81 4.90 11.04 -3.15
N TRP A 82 4.97 12.01 -2.23
CA TRP A 82 5.46 13.34 -2.58
C TRP A 82 6.93 13.31 -3.01
N ASN A 83 7.28 14.25 -3.91
CA ASN A 83 8.64 14.48 -4.37
C ASN A 83 8.83 15.99 -4.60
N GLU A 84 9.64 16.63 -3.74
CA GLU A 84 9.92 18.07 -3.81
C GLU A 84 10.60 18.49 -5.11
N GLU A 85 11.26 17.56 -5.82
CA GLU A 85 11.85 17.83 -7.13
C GLU A 85 10.81 18.20 -8.19
N HIS A 86 9.54 17.80 -7.97
CA HIS A 86 8.41 18.13 -8.84
C HIS A 86 7.69 19.41 -8.42
N PHE A 87 8.12 20.06 -7.32
CA PHE A 87 7.44 21.24 -6.80
C PHE A 87 7.94 22.52 -7.51
N ASP A 88 7.02 23.43 -7.77
CA ASP A 88 7.33 24.76 -8.30
C ASP A 88 8.33 25.51 -7.40
N LYS A 89 8.23 25.29 -6.08
CA LYS A 89 9.18 25.76 -5.07
C LYS A 89 9.63 24.57 -4.23
N PRO A 90 10.77 23.96 -4.55
CA PRO A 90 11.28 22.79 -3.83
C PRO A 90 11.47 23.07 -2.35
N ARG A 91 10.70 22.40 -1.50
CA ARG A 91 10.83 22.40 -0.05
C ARG A 91 10.19 21.17 0.56
N TYR A 92 10.56 20.83 1.75
CA TYR A 92 9.87 19.82 2.54
C TYR A 92 8.67 20.46 3.27
N PRO A 93 7.61 19.69 3.56
CA PRO A 93 6.60 20.12 4.51
C PRO A 93 7.21 20.24 5.91
N HIS A 94 6.58 21.03 6.78
CA HIS A 94 7.01 21.23 8.16
C HIS A 94 5.94 20.66 9.11
N LYS A 95 6.34 20.15 10.28
CA LYS A 95 5.41 19.60 11.27
C LYS A 95 4.27 20.56 11.64
N ASP A 96 4.57 21.86 11.75
CA ASP A 96 3.57 22.86 12.13
C ASP A 96 2.47 22.99 11.06
N GLU A 97 2.79 22.75 9.79
CA GLU A 97 1.80 22.72 8.71
C GLU A 97 0.88 21.50 8.84
N LEU A 98 1.44 20.37 9.30
CA LEU A 98 0.67 19.16 9.58
C LEU A 98 -0.13 19.31 10.89
N ASP A 99 0.43 19.97 11.90
CA ASP A 99 -0.27 20.30 13.16
C ASP A 99 -1.49 21.19 12.91
N ALA A 100 -1.41 22.12 11.95
CA ALA A 100 -2.53 22.93 11.52
C ALA A 100 -3.70 22.10 10.93
N LEU A 101 -3.45 20.89 10.47
CA LEU A 101 -4.49 19.96 10.02
C LEU A 101 -5.09 19.17 11.18
N SER A 102 -4.25 18.68 12.10
CA SER A 102 -4.68 17.99 13.33
C SER A 102 -3.54 17.89 14.34
N THR A 103 -3.86 18.19 15.59
CA THR A 103 -2.99 17.96 16.76
C THR A 103 -3.34 16.66 17.50
N GLU A 104 -4.46 16.02 17.15
CA GLU A 104 -4.98 14.82 17.83
C GLU A 104 -4.71 13.54 17.01
N ILE A 105 -4.80 13.64 15.68
CA ILE A 105 -4.57 12.53 14.77
C ILE A 105 -3.13 12.60 14.29
N PRO A 106 -2.31 11.56 14.53
CA PRO A 106 -0.97 11.50 13.99
C PRO A 106 -0.99 11.48 12.46
N ILE A 107 -0.20 12.36 11.84
CA ILE A 107 -0.09 12.50 10.38
C ILE A 107 1.35 12.21 9.99
N ILE A 108 1.53 11.37 8.99
CA ILE A 108 2.84 11.13 8.39
C ILE A 108 2.74 11.22 6.87
N MET A 109 3.66 11.99 6.28
CA MET A 109 3.80 12.16 4.84
C MET A 109 5.13 11.57 4.39
N VAL A 110 5.08 10.41 3.75
CA VAL A 110 6.28 9.67 3.30
C VAL A 110 6.62 10.05 1.86
N ARG A 111 7.88 10.43 1.64
CA ARG A 111 8.44 10.73 0.32
C ARG A 111 8.39 9.50 -0.60
N VAL A 112 8.39 9.72 -1.90
CA VAL A 112 8.34 8.67 -2.93
C VAL A 112 9.42 7.60 -2.74
N CYS A 113 10.64 7.97 -2.32
CA CYS A 113 11.74 7.04 -2.08
C CYS A 113 11.52 6.10 -0.88
N GLY A 114 10.67 6.48 0.09
CA GLY A 114 10.43 5.69 1.30
C GLY A 114 11.46 5.86 2.42
N HIS A 115 12.51 6.68 2.20
CA HIS A 115 13.60 6.91 3.15
C HIS A 115 13.52 8.28 3.86
N VAL A 116 12.53 9.09 3.52
CA VAL A 116 12.27 10.39 4.11
C VAL A 116 10.78 10.53 4.38
N ALA A 117 10.43 11.07 5.54
CA ALA A 117 9.06 11.42 5.88
C ALA A 117 9.01 12.67 6.74
N VAL A 118 7.85 13.30 6.82
CA VAL A 118 7.56 14.35 7.81
C VAL A 118 6.34 13.92 8.62
N CYS A 119 6.44 14.10 9.94
CA CYS A 119 5.40 13.73 10.89
C CYS A 119 4.99 14.96 11.70
N ASN A 120 3.71 15.05 12.06
CA ASN A 120 3.23 16.08 12.96
C ASN A 120 3.67 15.84 14.42
N SER A 121 3.49 16.82 15.29
CA SER A 121 3.92 16.76 16.70
C SER A 121 3.31 15.56 17.43
N CYS A 122 2.03 15.26 17.20
CA CYS A 122 1.34 14.12 17.81
C CYS A 122 2.00 12.79 17.42
N GLY A 123 2.38 12.63 16.15
CA GLY A 123 3.08 11.44 15.66
C GLY A 123 4.51 11.31 16.23
N LEU A 124 5.24 12.43 16.36
CA LEU A 124 6.56 12.45 16.99
C LEU A 124 6.50 12.05 18.46
N GLU A 125 5.49 12.49 19.21
CA GLU A 125 5.31 12.09 20.62
C GLU A 125 5.04 10.58 20.77
N LEU A 126 4.42 9.94 19.79
CA LEU A 126 4.26 8.49 19.78
C LEU A 126 5.57 7.79 19.41
N LEU A 127 6.32 8.33 18.42
CA LEU A 127 7.60 7.78 18.03
C LEU A 127 8.62 7.79 19.19
N LYS A 128 8.66 8.85 19.98
CA LYS A 128 9.53 8.94 21.18
C LYS A 128 9.27 7.86 22.23
N LYS A 129 8.10 7.21 22.21
CA LYS A 129 7.72 6.19 23.18
C LYS A 129 8.13 4.77 22.80
N ILE A 130 8.62 4.55 21.58
CA ILE A 130 9.10 3.21 21.20
C ILE A 130 10.44 2.90 21.88
N PRO A 131 10.70 1.67 22.26
CA PRO A 131 11.94 1.28 22.94
C PRO A 131 13.20 1.59 22.12
N GLU A 132 13.09 1.50 20.81
CA GLU A 132 14.17 1.70 19.85
C GLU A 132 14.47 3.18 19.55
N PHE A 133 13.70 4.12 20.09
CA PHE A 133 13.88 5.55 19.81
C PHE A 133 15.32 6.06 20.02
N PRO A 134 16.04 5.67 21.10
CA PRO A 134 17.42 6.12 21.29
C PRO A 134 18.38 5.74 20.16
N GLU A 135 18.09 4.67 19.43
CA GLU A 135 18.91 4.20 18.31
C GLU A 135 18.74 5.06 17.04
N ILE A 136 17.54 5.64 16.89
CA ILE A 136 17.14 6.41 15.70
C ILE A 136 17.01 7.91 15.97
N GLU A 137 17.23 8.39 17.20
CA GLU A 137 17.01 9.78 17.61
C GLU A 137 17.74 10.79 16.69
N LYS A 138 18.98 10.50 16.29
CA LYS A 138 19.76 11.34 15.37
C LYS A 138 19.23 11.39 13.93
N GLU A 139 18.30 10.52 13.57
CA GLU A 139 17.63 10.49 12.28
C GLU A 139 16.27 11.21 12.34
N VAL A 140 15.93 11.79 13.50
CA VAL A 140 14.68 12.51 13.77
C VAL A 140 15.00 13.97 14.06
N ASP A 141 14.52 14.88 13.23
CA ASP A 141 14.53 16.30 13.49
C ASP A 141 13.22 16.72 14.16
N LEU A 142 13.29 16.95 15.47
CA LEU A 142 12.12 17.30 16.29
C LEU A 142 11.58 18.70 15.99
N ASP A 143 12.40 19.59 15.42
CA ASP A 143 11.99 20.96 15.12
C ASP A 143 11.15 21.01 13.85
N THR A 144 11.57 20.29 12.81
CA THR A 144 10.87 20.27 11.52
C THR A 144 9.88 19.11 11.37
N GLY A 145 10.01 18.06 12.18
CA GLY A 145 9.26 16.82 12.07
C GLY A 145 9.83 15.83 11.05
N LEU A 146 11.04 16.10 10.55
CA LEU A 146 11.68 15.28 9.51
C LEU A 146 12.21 13.97 10.09
N LEU A 147 11.86 12.87 9.43
CA LEU A 147 12.33 11.52 9.70
C LEU A 147 13.16 11.03 8.52
N LYS A 148 14.27 10.36 8.79
CA LYS A 148 15.18 9.80 7.77
C LYS A 148 15.44 8.31 8.03
N GLU A 149 15.80 7.61 6.97
CA GLU A 149 16.30 6.22 6.98
C GLU A 149 15.55 5.30 7.95
N ASN A 150 16.21 4.83 9.00
CA ASN A 150 15.63 3.89 9.95
C ASN A 150 14.43 4.50 10.71
N ALA A 151 14.45 5.80 11.02
CA ALA A 151 13.34 6.46 11.68
C ALA A 151 12.04 6.37 10.85
N VAL A 152 12.13 6.42 9.51
CA VAL A 152 10.97 6.22 8.65
C VAL A 152 10.46 4.79 8.73
N GLN A 153 11.32 3.79 8.86
CA GLN A 153 10.90 2.40 8.98
C GLN A 153 10.26 2.09 10.33
N PHE A 154 10.77 2.70 11.39
CA PHE A 154 10.27 2.49 12.75
C PHE A 154 8.91 3.14 13.00
N TYR A 155 8.51 4.16 12.24
CA TYR A 155 7.18 4.76 12.43
C TYR A 155 6.05 3.73 12.31
N SER A 156 6.23 2.71 11.47
CA SER A 156 5.24 1.64 11.31
C SER A 156 4.99 0.84 12.59
N SER A 157 5.91 0.90 13.56
CA SER A 157 5.78 0.24 14.86
C SER A 157 4.77 0.94 15.79
N VAL A 158 4.50 2.23 15.55
CA VAL A 158 3.51 3.01 16.33
C VAL A 158 2.14 3.06 15.66
N LEU A 159 2.03 2.67 14.40
CA LEU A 159 0.74 2.55 13.73
C LEU A 159 -0.07 1.38 14.31
N GLU A 160 -1.37 1.56 14.46
CA GLU A 160 -2.25 0.47 14.86
C GLU A 160 -2.19 -0.67 13.82
N ALA A 161 -1.93 -1.88 14.26
CA ALA A 161 -1.89 -3.04 13.40
C ALA A 161 -3.30 -3.30 12.82
N PRO A 162 -3.45 -3.48 11.50
CA PRO A 162 -4.75 -3.73 10.90
C PRO A 162 -5.39 -4.99 11.47
N SER A 163 -6.72 -4.97 11.62
CA SER A 163 -7.51 -6.14 12.00
C SER A 163 -7.39 -7.26 10.96
N GLN A 164 -7.83 -8.46 11.30
CA GLN A 164 -7.85 -9.56 10.32
C GLN A 164 -8.76 -9.24 9.13
N GLU A 165 -9.91 -8.62 9.37
CA GLU A 165 -10.86 -8.22 8.33
C GLU A 165 -10.24 -7.19 7.37
N GLU A 166 -9.47 -6.23 7.89
CA GLU A 166 -8.75 -5.26 7.06
C GLU A 166 -7.67 -5.94 6.22
N VAL A 167 -6.90 -6.87 6.79
CA VAL A 167 -5.89 -7.65 6.04
C VAL A 167 -6.55 -8.47 4.93
N GLU A 168 -7.67 -9.14 5.20
CA GLU A 168 -8.45 -9.86 4.20
C GLU A 168 -8.93 -8.91 3.10
N GLY A 169 -9.37 -7.71 3.48
CA GLY A 169 -9.74 -6.65 2.54
C GLY A 169 -8.58 -6.19 1.64
N TYR A 170 -7.36 -6.08 2.17
CA TYR A 170 -6.16 -5.78 1.39
C TYR A 170 -5.84 -6.90 0.41
N ILE A 171 -5.87 -8.16 0.84
CA ILE A 171 -5.63 -9.33 -0.01
C ILE A 171 -6.63 -9.35 -1.18
N LYS A 172 -7.92 -9.23 -0.90
CA LYS A 172 -8.98 -9.24 -1.92
C LYS A 172 -8.84 -8.08 -2.92
N TYR A 173 -8.51 -6.88 -2.42
CA TYR A 173 -8.29 -5.70 -3.27
C TYR A 173 -7.15 -5.93 -4.26
N SER A 174 -5.98 -6.35 -3.76
CA SER A 174 -4.80 -6.58 -4.60
C SER A 174 -5.00 -7.73 -5.56
N ALA A 175 -5.61 -8.84 -5.11
CA ALA A 175 -5.93 -9.98 -5.97
C ALA A 175 -6.82 -9.55 -7.14
N LYS A 176 -7.86 -8.75 -6.87
CA LYS A 176 -8.72 -8.19 -7.92
C LYS A 176 -7.94 -7.34 -8.91
N LYS A 177 -7.07 -6.45 -8.44
CA LYS A 177 -6.25 -5.59 -9.31
C LYS A 177 -5.28 -6.38 -10.17
N LEU A 178 -4.65 -7.39 -9.62
CA LEU A 178 -3.77 -8.30 -10.35
C LEU A 178 -4.53 -9.11 -11.40
N ASN A 179 -5.72 -9.63 -11.06
CA ASN A 179 -6.56 -10.35 -12.02
C ASN A 179 -7.01 -9.44 -13.18
N GLU A 180 -7.31 -8.16 -12.92
CA GLU A 180 -7.64 -7.16 -13.96
C GLU A 180 -6.50 -6.99 -14.98
N CYS A 181 -5.24 -7.20 -14.54
CA CYS A 181 -4.03 -7.18 -15.38
C CYS A 181 -3.65 -8.55 -15.96
N GLY A 182 -4.45 -9.61 -15.73
CA GLY A 182 -4.20 -10.95 -16.26
C GLY A 182 -3.28 -11.84 -15.40
N PHE A 183 -2.94 -11.42 -14.19
CA PHE A 183 -2.18 -12.25 -13.26
C PHE A 183 -3.10 -13.28 -12.59
N THR A 184 -2.62 -14.50 -12.44
CA THR A 184 -3.29 -15.62 -11.78
C THR A 184 -2.47 -16.21 -10.64
N GLY A 185 -1.24 -15.77 -10.48
CA GLY A 185 -0.34 -16.15 -9.39
C GLY A 185 0.58 -15.00 -9.00
N VAL A 186 1.04 -15.01 -7.75
CA VAL A 186 1.97 -14.04 -7.21
C VAL A 186 2.88 -14.69 -6.17
N GLN A 187 4.14 -14.28 -6.11
CA GLN A 187 5.06 -14.55 -5.00
C GLN A 187 5.30 -13.24 -4.26
N SER A 188 5.06 -13.23 -2.97
CA SER A 188 5.11 -12.04 -2.14
C SER A 188 5.82 -12.33 -0.82
N ASP A 189 6.59 -11.38 -0.30
CA ASP A 189 7.24 -11.44 1.00
C ASP A 189 6.61 -10.49 2.02
N ASP A 190 5.32 -10.26 1.92
CA ASP A 190 4.54 -9.28 2.67
C ASP A 190 4.38 -9.54 4.18
N LEU A 191 5.01 -10.56 4.74
CA LEU A 191 4.78 -10.99 6.13
C LEU A 191 5.14 -9.92 7.18
N ALA A 192 5.91 -8.90 6.81
CA ALA A 192 6.28 -7.77 7.66
C ALA A 192 5.92 -6.39 7.06
N SER A 193 5.17 -6.34 5.97
CA SER A 193 4.93 -5.11 5.19
C SER A 193 3.82 -4.21 5.77
N LEU A 194 3.00 -4.73 6.66
CA LEU A 194 1.94 -3.96 7.32
C LEU A 194 2.34 -3.49 8.72
N PRO A 195 1.75 -2.39 9.23
CA PRO A 195 1.92 -1.97 10.62
C PRO A 195 1.73 -3.12 11.61
N GLY A 196 2.54 -3.13 12.69
CA GLY A 196 2.53 -4.17 13.70
C GLY A 196 3.18 -5.49 13.28
N LYS A 197 3.64 -5.63 12.02
CA LYS A 197 4.43 -6.76 11.50
C LYS A 197 3.91 -8.15 11.93
N ASN A 198 2.57 -8.32 12.01
CA ASN A 198 1.93 -9.53 12.52
C ASN A 198 1.76 -10.59 11.43
N TRP A 199 2.85 -11.31 11.13
CA TRP A 199 2.85 -12.37 10.11
C TRP A 199 1.83 -13.48 10.37
N ARG A 200 1.53 -13.80 11.67
CA ARG A 200 0.53 -14.83 12.01
C ARG A 200 -0.86 -14.43 11.57
N ARG A 201 -1.22 -13.16 11.76
CA ARG A 201 -2.50 -12.61 11.28
C ARG A 201 -2.58 -12.64 9.77
N ILE A 202 -1.50 -12.25 9.08
CA ILE A 202 -1.43 -12.27 7.62
C ILE A 202 -1.65 -13.70 7.10
N MET A 203 -0.93 -14.68 7.65
CA MET A 203 -1.10 -16.08 7.25
C MET A 203 -2.49 -16.64 7.57
N ALA A 204 -3.08 -16.25 8.71
CA ALA A 204 -4.44 -16.63 9.07
C ALA A 204 -5.46 -16.06 8.05
N SER A 205 -5.28 -14.82 7.62
CA SER A 205 -6.14 -14.16 6.63
C SER A 205 -6.08 -14.86 5.27
N TYR A 206 -4.89 -15.20 4.76
CA TYR A 206 -4.75 -15.99 3.52
C TYR A 206 -5.44 -17.35 3.62
N LYS A 207 -5.21 -18.09 4.70
CA LYS A 207 -5.85 -19.41 4.92
C LYS A 207 -7.37 -19.30 5.03
N ALA A 208 -7.88 -18.27 5.67
CA ALA A 208 -9.31 -18.05 5.82
C ALA A 208 -9.98 -17.75 4.46
N LEU A 209 -9.34 -16.90 3.64
CA LEU A 209 -9.82 -16.57 2.30
C LEU A 209 -9.78 -17.79 1.37
N ASP A 210 -8.72 -18.58 1.41
CA ASP A 210 -8.59 -19.81 0.62
C ASP A 210 -9.67 -20.84 1.00
N ALA A 211 -9.86 -21.09 2.31
CA ALA A 211 -10.87 -22.01 2.81
C ALA A 211 -12.31 -21.61 2.42
N ARG A 212 -12.57 -20.31 2.24
CA ARG A 212 -13.88 -19.82 1.77
C ARG A 212 -14.00 -19.74 0.25
N GLY A 213 -12.92 -20.05 -0.50
CA GLY A 213 -12.87 -19.90 -1.96
C GLY A 213 -12.92 -18.43 -2.43
N GLU A 214 -12.51 -17.49 -1.56
CA GLU A 214 -12.50 -16.05 -1.83
C GLU A 214 -11.14 -15.54 -2.32
N LEU A 215 -10.10 -16.38 -2.35
CA LEU A 215 -8.79 -16.06 -2.86
C LEU A 215 -8.74 -16.31 -4.37
N SER A 216 -8.83 -15.25 -5.17
CA SER A 216 -8.91 -15.33 -6.63
C SER A 216 -7.55 -15.42 -7.34
N ILE A 217 -6.46 -15.41 -6.60
CA ILE A 217 -5.08 -15.48 -7.10
C ILE A 217 -4.30 -16.54 -6.29
N ARG A 218 -3.45 -17.28 -6.94
CA ARG A 218 -2.56 -18.23 -6.26
C ARG A 218 -1.39 -17.47 -5.63
N HIS A 219 -1.18 -17.69 -4.34
CA HIS A 219 -0.17 -17.03 -3.52
C HIS A 219 0.78 -18.04 -2.86
#